data_cc756cddaf427179ab24c429488516c1
#
_entry.id   cc756cddaf427179ab24c429488516c1
#
_cell.length_a   1.000
_cell.length_b   1.000
_cell.length_c   1.000
_cell.angle_alpha   90.00
_cell.angle_beta   90.00
_cell.angle_gamma   90.00
#
_symmetry.space_group_name_H-M   'P 1'
#
loop_
_entity.id
_entity.type
_entity.pdbx_description
1 polymer ?
#
loop_
_entity_poly.entity_id
_entity_poly.type
_entity_poly.pdbx_seq_one_letter_code
_entity_poly.pdbx_strand_id
1 'polypeptide(L)'
;MSTLTEEISRRRTFAIISHPDAGKTTLTEKLLLFGGAIHIAGAVKSNKIKKTATSDWMEIEKQRGISVATSVMGFNYGDYKINILDTPGHQDFAEDTYRTLTAVDSVIIVVDVAKGVEMQTRKLMEVCRMRNTPVIIFVNKLDREGRDPFDILDELESELKIAVRPLSWPINIGAKFKGVYNIYEHSLDLFKPDKQKVTERVEVDDLASPLVDETIGEADATKLRDDLELISGVYPKFDKEEYLAGKLAPVFFGSALNTFGVKELLDCFVQIAPSPRPVQAEERVINPEEDAFSGFVFKIHANMDPNHRSCIAFVKVCSGRFERNVNYRHIRSDKMMRFAAPTAFMAQKKSVVDEAYPGDIVGIPDTGNFKIGDTLTAGETIHFKGLPSFSPEMFKYIENTDPMKAKQLDKGIRQLMDEGVAQLFVNQFNGRKIVGTVGQLQFEVIQYRLLHEYGAQCRWEPISLYKACWIESDDAEALEAFKKRKYQFMATDTMGRDVFLADSNYVLQMARTDFPAINFHFSSEF
;
A
#
# COMPACT_ATOMS: atom_id res chain seq x y z
N MET A 1 8.69 31.54 -8.47
CA MET A 1 8.76 30.33 -7.63
C MET A 1 7.40 30.15 -7.00
N SER A 2 6.82 28.97 -7.09
CA SER A 2 5.57 28.62 -6.41
C SER A 2 5.78 28.69 -4.89
N THR A 3 4.76 29.07 -4.15
CA THR A 3 4.79 29.07 -2.68
C THR A 3 4.69 27.63 -2.15
N LEU A 4 5.11 27.38 -0.91
CA LEU A 4 4.96 26.07 -0.27
C LEU A 4 3.50 25.59 -0.30
N THR A 5 2.56 26.48 -0.01
CA THR A 5 1.11 26.19 -0.02
C THR A 5 0.61 25.78 -1.42
N GLU A 6 1.06 26.45 -2.49
CA GLU A 6 0.72 26.09 -3.87
C GLU A 6 1.24 24.69 -4.22
N GLU A 7 2.48 24.39 -3.83
CA GLU A 7 3.07 23.07 -4.07
C GLU A 7 2.34 21.96 -3.30
N ILE A 8 1.93 22.21 -2.04
CA ILE A 8 1.13 21.28 -1.25
C ILE A 8 -0.24 21.02 -1.91
N SER A 9 -0.93 22.09 -2.32
CA SER A 9 -2.27 22.00 -2.90
C SER A 9 -2.34 21.16 -4.18
N ARG A 10 -1.25 21.11 -4.95
CA ARG A 10 -1.12 20.37 -6.21
C ARG A 10 -0.84 18.88 -6.04
N ARG A 11 -0.48 18.41 -4.84
CA ARG A 11 -0.06 17.02 -4.63
C ARG A 11 -1.21 16.12 -4.21
N ARG A 12 -1.21 14.93 -4.78
CA ARG A 12 -2.12 13.83 -4.44
C ARG A 12 -1.30 12.56 -4.28
N THR A 13 -1.31 11.97 -3.09
CA THR A 13 -0.55 10.76 -2.79
C THR A 13 -1.50 9.69 -2.30
N PHE A 14 -1.61 8.59 -3.03
CA PHE A 14 -2.55 7.53 -2.71
C PHE A 14 -1.99 6.13 -2.96
N ALA A 15 -2.53 5.16 -2.23
CA ALA A 15 -2.30 3.76 -2.48
C ALA A 15 -3.46 3.14 -3.25
N ILE A 16 -3.16 2.13 -4.07
CA ILE A 16 -4.17 1.26 -4.65
C ILE A 16 -4.11 -0.08 -3.93
N ILE A 17 -5.23 -0.48 -3.34
CA ILE A 17 -5.35 -1.73 -2.58
C ILE A 17 -6.48 -2.59 -3.13
N SER A 18 -6.35 -3.90 -3.00
CA SER A 18 -7.38 -4.84 -3.42
C SER A 18 -7.11 -6.24 -2.90
N HIS A 19 -8.09 -7.11 -3.02
CA HIS A 19 -7.87 -8.55 -3.03
C HIS A 19 -7.09 -8.98 -4.30
N PRO A 20 -6.31 -10.07 -4.28
CA PRO A 20 -5.65 -10.61 -5.48
C PRO A 20 -6.62 -10.78 -6.66
N ASP A 21 -6.13 -10.52 -7.86
CA ASP A 21 -6.87 -10.64 -9.13
C ASP A 21 -8.07 -9.65 -9.31
N ALA A 22 -8.34 -8.72 -8.40
CA ALA A 22 -9.38 -7.69 -8.59
C ALA A 22 -9.09 -6.69 -9.74
N GLY A 23 -7.83 -6.64 -10.19
CA GLY A 23 -7.41 -5.80 -11.32
C GLY A 23 -6.63 -4.55 -10.93
N LYS A 24 -6.06 -4.53 -9.73
CA LYS A 24 -5.26 -3.43 -9.19
C LYS A 24 -4.14 -2.98 -10.13
N THR A 25 -3.22 -3.87 -10.47
CA THR A 25 -2.08 -3.57 -11.37
C THR A 25 -2.56 -3.09 -12.74
N THR A 26 -3.68 -3.62 -13.25
CA THR A 26 -4.28 -3.14 -14.50
C THR A 26 -4.78 -1.71 -14.35
N LEU A 27 -5.44 -1.37 -13.24
CA LEU A 27 -5.88 0.00 -12.96
C LEU A 27 -4.68 0.96 -12.86
N THR A 28 -3.65 0.58 -12.11
CA THR A 28 -2.39 1.35 -11.98
C THR A 28 -1.78 1.67 -13.34
N GLU A 29 -1.63 0.68 -14.23
CA GLU A 29 -1.10 0.86 -15.58
C GLU A 29 -1.96 1.82 -16.42
N LYS A 30 -3.28 1.79 -16.24
CA LYS A 30 -4.17 2.70 -16.96
C LYS A 30 -4.10 4.14 -16.44
N LEU A 31 -3.98 4.33 -15.13
CA LEU A 31 -3.76 5.65 -14.54
C LEU A 31 -2.44 6.26 -15.03
N LEU A 32 -1.36 5.46 -15.08
CA LEU A 32 -0.07 5.90 -15.65
C LEU A 32 -0.17 6.23 -17.14
N LEU A 33 -0.99 5.50 -17.89
CA LEU A 33 -1.24 5.77 -19.32
C LEU A 33 -1.94 7.11 -19.50
N PHE A 34 -3.00 7.40 -18.74
CA PHE A 34 -3.70 8.70 -18.80
C PHE A 34 -2.82 9.85 -18.33
N GLY A 35 -1.95 9.63 -17.37
CA GLY A 35 -0.94 10.60 -16.95
C GLY A 35 0.20 10.80 -17.95
N GLY A 36 0.19 10.10 -19.09
CA GLY A 36 1.27 10.17 -20.09
C GLY A 36 2.62 9.63 -19.61
N ALA A 37 2.66 8.99 -18.46
CA ALA A 37 3.88 8.45 -17.86
C ALA A 37 4.38 7.18 -18.59
N ILE A 38 3.46 6.47 -19.24
CA ILE A 38 3.75 5.33 -20.11
C ILE A 38 2.97 5.46 -21.44
N HIS A 39 3.54 4.93 -22.51
CA HIS A 39 2.90 4.99 -23.85
C HIS A 39 2.00 3.78 -24.15
N ILE A 40 2.23 2.66 -23.49
CA ILE A 40 1.47 1.41 -23.65
C ILE A 40 1.35 0.76 -22.29
N ALA A 41 0.13 0.49 -21.84
CA ALA A 41 -0.09 -0.24 -20.59
C ALA A 41 0.30 -1.72 -20.71
N GLY A 42 0.94 -2.26 -19.69
CA GLY A 42 1.22 -3.69 -19.54
C GLY A 42 -0.01 -4.45 -19.01
N ALA A 43 0.04 -5.79 -19.04
CA ALA A 43 -0.98 -6.65 -18.46
C ALA A 43 -0.35 -7.85 -17.74
N VAL A 44 -0.89 -8.19 -16.57
CA VAL A 44 -0.36 -9.24 -15.69
C VAL A 44 -0.59 -10.64 -16.24
N LYS A 45 -1.67 -10.90 -16.97
CA LYS A 45 -2.00 -12.24 -17.51
C LYS A 45 -2.60 -12.13 -18.91
N SER A 46 -1.76 -12.05 -19.92
CA SER A 46 -2.20 -12.30 -21.29
C SER A 46 -1.07 -12.96 -22.07
N ASN A 47 -1.26 -14.20 -22.47
CA ASN A 47 -0.35 -14.92 -23.38
C ASN A 47 -0.14 -14.20 -24.74
N LYS A 48 -0.83 -13.08 -24.97
CA LYS A 48 -0.78 -12.29 -26.20
C LYS A 48 -0.05 -10.94 -26.05
N ILE A 49 0.26 -10.49 -24.82
CA ILE A 49 0.94 -9.21 -24.58
C ILE A 49 2.33 -9.52 -24.00
N LYS A 50 3.38 -9.23 -24.77
CA LYS A 50 4.79 -9.46 -24.39
C LYS A 50 5.33 -8.44 -23.36
N LYS A 51 4.55 -7.46 -22.91
CA LYS A 51 5.00 -6.41 -21.98
C LYS A 51 4.47 -6.68 -20.58
N THR A 52 5.38 -6.85 -19.62
CA THR A 52 5.07 -6.94 -18.20
C THR A 52 4.60 -5.58 -17.65
N ALA A 53 3.85 -5.60 -16.54
CA ALA A 53 3.41 -4.38 -15.89
C ALA A 53 4.60 -3.52 -15.41
N THR A 54 4.44 -2.21 -15.44
CA THR A 54 5.47 -1.24 -15.03
C THR A 54 5.74 -1.33 -13.52
N SER A 55 4.71 -1.67 -12.74
CA SER A 55 4.78 -1.86 -11.30
C SER A 55 5.55 -3.12 -10.89
N ASP A 56 5.52 -4.19 -11.71
CA ASP A 56 6.18 -5.47 -11.42
C ASP A 56 7.61 -5.46 -11.99
N TRP A 57 8.54 -4.94 -11.25
CA TRP A 57 9.92 -4.77 -11.71
C TRP A 57 10.85 -5.89 -11.29
N MET A 58 10.54 -6.64 -10.20
CA MET A 58 11.31 -7.80 -9.78
C MET A 58 11.11 -8.99 -10.73
N GLU A 59 12.18 -9.76 -10.95
CA GLU A 59 12.10 -10.95 -11.81
C GLU A 59 11.13 -12.01 -11.27
N ILE A 60 11.08 -12.17 -9.95
CA ILE A 60 10.14 -13.10 -9.30
C ILE A 60 8.68 -12.67 -9.46
N GLU A 61 8.39 -11.37 -9.47
CA GLU A 61 7.05 -10.84 -9.75
C GLU A 61 6.60 -11.17 -11.18
N LYS A 62 7.51 -10.97 -12.14
CA LYS A 62 7.26 -11.27 -13.55
C LYS A 62 7.04 -12.78 -13.79
N GLN A 63 7.85 -13.64 -13.15
CA GLN A 63 7.74 -15.08 -13.28
C GLN A 63 6.44 -15.62 -12.65
N ARG A 64 6.05 -15.07 -11.51
CA ARG A 64 4.85 -15.51 -10.78
C ARG A 64 3.57 -14.78 -11.18
N GLY A 65 3.68 -13.60 -11.79
CA GLY A 65 2.56 -12.74 -12.18
C GLY A 65 1.81 -12.18 -10.97
N ILE A 66 2.51 -11.92 -9.86
CA ILE A 66 1.98 -11.31 -8.65
C ILE A 66 2.96 -10.26 -8.15
N SER A 67 2.45 -9.12 -7.67
CA SER A 67 3.27 -8.10 -7.00
C SER A 67 3.65 -8.57 -5.59
N VAL A 68 4.93 -8.46 -5.26
CA VAL A 68 5.54 -8.91 -4.00
C VAL A 68 5.84 -7.72 -3.08
N ALA A 69 6.14 -6.56 -3.67
CA ALA A 69 6.47 -5.34 -2.95
C ALA A 69 5.73 -4.14 -3.53
N THR A 70 5.48 -3.14 -2.69
CA THR A 70 4.90 -1.87 -3.15
C THR A 70 5.82 -1.16 -4.13
N SER A 71 5.29 -0.75 -5.26
CA SER A 71 5.95 0.12 -6.24
C SER A 71 5.53 1.57 -6.04
N VAL A 72 6.50 2.47 -6.02
CA VAL A 72 6.29 3.92 -5.94
C VAL A 72 6.45 4.51 -7.34
N MET A 73 5.43 5.22 -7.81
CA MET A 73 5.41 5.82 -9.13
C MET A 73 4.79 7.21 -9.07
N GLY A 74 5.28 8.14 -9.89
CA GLY A 74 4.73 9.49 -9.98
C GLY A 74 4.46 9.90 -11.42
N PHE A 75 3.53 10.83 -11.60
CA PHE A 75 3.25 11.50 -12.87
C PHE A 75 2.53 12.82 -12.64
N ASN A 76 2.51 13.67 -13.66
CA ASN A 76 1.70 14.88 -13.65
C ASN A 76 0.38 14.65 -14.40
N TYR A 77 -0.71 15.19 -13.88
CA TYR A 77 -2.01 15.17 -14.52
C TYR A 77 -2.68 16.55 -14.38
N GLY A 78 -2.82 17.26 -15.49
CA GLY A 78 -3.17 18.68 -15.45
C GLY A 78 -2.17 19.45 -14.57
N ASP A 79 -2.68 20.21 -13.63
CA ASP A 79 -1.87 20.97 -12.67
C ASP A 79 -1.45 20.17 -11.43
N TYR A 80 -1.85 18.90 -11.34
CA TYR A 80 -1.60 18.06 -10.19
C TYR A 80 -0.35 17.18 -10.37
N LYS A 81 0.39 17.01 -9.29
CA LYS A 81 1.46 16.02 -9.16
C LYS A 81 0.93 14.83 -8.37
N ILE A 82 0.92 13.67 -8.99
CA ILE A 82 0.33 12.45 -8.45
C ILE A 82 1.42 11.47 -8.07
N ASN A 83 1.34 10.93 -6.87
CA ASN A 83 2.16 9.84 -6.39
C ASN A 83 1.28 8.61 -6.13
N ILE A 84 1.54 7.52 -6.86
CA ILE A 84 0.84 6.24 -6.71
C ILE A 84 1.75 5.26 -5.98
N LEU A 85 1.19 4.59 -4.98
CA LEU A 85 1.79 3.46 -4.32
C LEU A 85 0.98 2.20 -4.65
N ASP A 86 1.49 1.41 -5.61
CA ASP A 86 0.85 0.15 -6.02
C ASP A 86 1.29 -0.96 -5.07
N THR A 87 0.37 -1.39 -4.19
CA THR A 87 0.66 -2.34 -3.12
C THR A 87 0.52 -3.79 -3.58
N PRO A 88 1.18 -4.77 -2.95
CA PRO A 88 0.90 -6.17 -3.21
C PRO A 88 -0.54 -6.51 -2.81
N GLY A 89 -1.23 -7.33 -3.64
CA GLY A 89 -2.60 -7.78 -3.34
C GLY A 89 -2.65 -9.04 -2.48
N HIS A 90 -1.57 -9.82 -2.42
CA HIS A 90 -1.54 -11.11 -1.72
C HIS A 90 -1.39 -10.92 -0.21
N GLN A 91 -2.15 -11.68 0.58
CA GLN A 91 -2.15 -11.58 2.05
C GLN A 91 -0.78 -11.79 2.70
N ASP A 92 0.09 -12.61 2.10
CA ASP A 92 1.43 -12.88 2.60
C ASP A 92 2.30 -11.60 2.65
N PHE A 93 1.96 -10.57 1.87
CA PHE A 93 2.67 -9.29 1.82
C PHE A 93 1.87 -8.15 2.46
N ALA A 94 0.89 -8.45 3.30
CA ALA A 94 0.01 -7.47 3.92
C ALA A 94 0.77 -6.44 4.78
N GLU A 95 1.87 -6.82 5.45
CA GLU A 95 2.69 -5.89 6.24
C GLU A 95 3.29 -4.77 5.38
N ASP A 96 3.76 -5.07 4.16
CA ASP A 96 4.25 -4.03 3.24
C ASP A 96 3.13 -3.06 2.85
N THR A 97 1.92 -3.60 2.63
CA THR A 97 0.73 -2.78 2.38
C THR A 97 0.38 -1.90 3.58
N TYR A 98 0.38 -2.43 4.80
CA TYR A 98 0.07 -1.66 6.02
C TYR A 98 1.06 -0.52 6.22
N ARG A 99 2.36 -0.75 6.04
CA ARG A 99 3.39 0.29 6.09
C ARG A 99 3.19 1.35 5.00
N THR A 100 2.88 0.92 3.79
CA THR A 100 2.60 1.82 2.67
C THR A 100 1.41 2.74 2.97
N LEU A 101 0.36 2.24 3.64
CA LEU A 101 -0.79 3.04 4.04
C LEU A 101 -0.46 4.15 5.04
N THR A 102 0.70 4.11 5.71
CA THR A 102 1.16 5.23 6.55
C THR A 102 1.66 6.42 5.74
N ALA A 103 2.11 6.17 4.52
CA ALA A 103 2.74 7.19 3.66
C ALA A 103 1.76 7.86 2.70
N VAL A 104 0.48 7.46 2.69
CA VAL A 104 -0.51 8.01 1.74
C VAL A 104 -1.56 8.86 2.43
N ASP A 105 -2.14 9.76 1.66
CA ASP A 105 -3.16 10.70 2.12
C ASP A 105 -4.57 10.22 1.78
N SER A 106 -4.71 9.28 0.83
CA SER A 106 -5.97 8.63 0.45
C SER A 106 -5.73 7.24 -0.16
N VAL A 107 -6.79 6.49 -0.39
CA VAL A 107 -6.73 5.10 -0.90
C VAL A 107 -7.79 4.87 -1.97
N ILE A 108 -7.43 4.14 -3.01
CA ILE A 108 -8.39 3.55 -3.96
C ILE A 108 -8.49 2.05 -3.70
N ILE A 109 -9.68 1.58 -3.36
CA ILE A 109 -9.99 0.16 -3.20
C ILE A 109 -10.57 -0.37 -4.51
N VAL A 110 -9.97 -1.43 -5.06
CA VAL A 110 -10.49 -2.10 -6.26
C VAL A 110 -11.24 -3.36 -5.86
N VAL A 111 -12.50 -3.44 -6.29
CA VAL A 111 -13.41 -4.55 -6.02
C VAL A 111 -13.83 -5.20 -7.34
N ASP A 112 -13.84 -6.53 -7.39
CA ASP A 112 -14.33 -7.28 -8.55
C ASP A 112 -15.86 -7.37 -8.51
N VAL A 113 -16.56 -6.92 -9.55
CA VAL A 113 -18.03 -6.92 -9.61
C VAL A 113 -18.67 -8.30 -9.41
N ALA A 114 -17.97 -9.37 -9.79
CA ALA A 114 -18.47 -10.73 -9.62
C ALA A 114 -18.25 -11.30 -8.21
N LYS A 115 -17.14 -10.90 -7.55
CA LYS A 115 -16.72 -11.44 -6.26
C LYS A 115 -17.19 -10.60 -5.07
N GLY A 116 -17.35 -9.29 -5.25
CA GLY A 116 -17.69 -8.35 -4.17
C GLY A 116 -16.55 -8.13 -3.18
N VAL A 117 -16.89 -7.97 -1.90
CA VAL A 117 -15.95 -7.70 -0.82
C VAL A 117 -15.28 -8.98 -0.32
N GLU A 118 -14.02 -9.16 -0.64
CA GLU A 118 -13.24 -10.33 -0.24
C GLU A 118 -12.46 -10.06 1.07
N MET A 119 -11.98 -11.12 1.72
CA MET A 119 -11.36 -11.06 3.05
C MET A 119 -10.22 -10.03 3.17
N GLN A 120 -9.34 -9.98 2.17
CA GLN A 120 -8.22 -9.03 2.20
C GLN A 120 -8.70 -7.57 2.10
N THR A 121 -9.75 -7.29 1.35
CA THR A 121 -10.36 -5.97 1.25
C THR A 121 -10.89 -5.50 2.61
N ARG A 122 -11.53 -6.39 3.40
CA ARG A 122 -12.01 -6.07 4.76
C ARG A 122 -10.85 -5.68 5.68
N LYS A 123 -9.79 -6.50 5.72
CA LYS A 123 -8.60 -6.25 6.55
C LYS A 123 -7.93 -4.91 6.21
N LEU A 124 -7.77 -4.61 4.92
CA LEU A 124 -7.18 -3.35 4.48
C LEU A 124 -8.05 -2.14 4.82
N MET A 125 -9.37 -2.29 4.71
CA MET A 125 -10.30 -1.24 5.11
C MET A 125 -10.27 -0.96 6.62
N GLU A 126 -10.03 -1.97 7.46
CA GLU A 126 -9.83 -1.76 8.91
C GLU A 126 -8.64 -0.84 9.18
N VAL A 127 -7.52 -1.04 8.47
CA VAL A 127 -6.33 -0.17 8.60
C VAL A 127 -6.64 1.26 8.14
N CYS A 128 -7.35 1.41 7.01
CA CYS A 128 -7.77 2.74 6.53
C CYS A 128 -8.65 3.44 7.57
N ARG A 129 -9.59 2.72 8.21
CA ARG A 129 -10.49 3.26 9.24
C ARG A 129 -9.74 3.68 10.51
N MET A 130 -8.79 2.87 11.00
CA MET A 130 -7.96 3.21 12.16
C MET A 130 -7.23 4.54 11.99
N ARG A 131 -6.92 4.92 10.75
CA ARG A 131 -6.20 6.14 10.39
C ARG A 131 -7.10 7.25 9.85
N ASN A 132 -8.41 7.04 9.78
CA ASN A 132 -9.37 7.93 9.12
C ASN A 132 -8.90 8.32 7.70
N THR A 133 -8.34 7.35 6.96
CA THR A 133 -7.85 7.58 5.60
C THR A 133 -9.05 7.62 4.64
N PRO A 134 -9.22 8.69 3.85
CA PRO A 134 -10.26 8.76 2.84
C PRO A 134 -10.11 7.65 1.81
N VAL A 135 -11.23 7.02 1.47
CA VAL A 135 -11.28 5.86 0.58
C VAL A 135 -12.21 6.15 -0.60
N ILE A 136 -11.77 5.85 -1.81
CA ILE A 136 -12.60 5.75 -3.01
C ILE A 136 -12.66 4.28 -3.42
N ILE A 137 -13.81 3.81 -3.87
CA ILE A 137 -14.01 2.43 -4.30
C ILE A 137 -14.20 2.40 -5.81
N PHE A 138 -13.46 1.52 -6.49
CA PHE A 138 -13.59 1.25 -7.91
C PHE A 138 -14.09 -0.18 -8.12
N VAL A 139 -15.36 -0.32 -8.52
CA VAL A 139 -15.97 -1.61 -8.87
C VAL A 139 -15.58 -1.92 -10.31
N ASN A 140 -14.71 -2.92 -10.45
CA ASN A 140 -14.01 -3.26 -11.69
C ASN A 140 -14.60 -4.48 -12.39
N LYS A 141 -14.30 -4.63 -13.67
CA LYS A 141 -14.63 -5.78 -14.55
C LYS A 141 -16.09 -5.84 -14.98
N LEU A 142 -16.74 -4.69 -15.14
CA LEU A 142 -18.13 -4.62 -15.63
C LEU A 142 -18.34 -5.21 -17.03
N ASP A 143 -17.26 -5.43 -17.78
CA ASP A 143 -17.26 -6.16 -19.07
C ASP A 143 -17.51 -7.66 -18.93
N ARG A 144 -17.66 -8.17 -17.72
CA ARG A 144 -17.95 -9.57 -17.41
C ARG A 144 -19.26 -9.71 -16.66
N GLU A 145 -19.83 -10.92 -16.68
CA GLU A 145 -20.96 -11.23 -15.82
C GLU A 145 -20.60 -10.98 -14.36
N GLY A 146 -21.49 -10.28 -13.66
CA GLY A 146 -21.30 -9.83 -12.30
C GLY A 146 -22.60 -9.74 -11.52
N ARG A 147 -22.51 -9.27 -10.28
CA ARG A 147 -23.65 -9.09 -9.40
C ARG A 147 -24.34 -7.75 -9.70
N ASP A 148 -25.59 -7.64 -9.25
CA ASP A 148 -26.32 -6.38 -9.37
C ASP A 148 -25.58 -5.24 -8.66
N PRO A 149 -25.50 -4.03 -9.26
CA PRO A 149 -24.81 -2.89 -8.65
C PRO A 149 -25.34 -2.49 -7.28
N PHE A 150 -26.65 -2.60 -7.03
CA PHE A 150 -27.23 -2.31 -5.70
C PHE A 150 -26.79 -3.34 -4.67
N ASP A 151 -26.79 -4.64 -5.02
CA ASP A 151 -26.28 -5.69 -4.13
C ASP A 151 -24.81 -5.46 -3.76
N ILE A 152 -24.00 -4.95 -4.70
CA ILE A 152 -22.59 -4.59 -4.44
C ILE A 152 -22.50 -3.41 -3.48
N LEU A 153 -23.32 -2.37 -3.65
CA LEU A 153 -23.33 -1.21 -2.74
C LEU A 153 -23.72 -1.61 -1.33
N ASP A 154 -24.77 -2.42 -1.16
CA ASP A 154 -25.21 -2.93 0.14
C ASP A 154 -24.12 -3.77 0.83
N GLU A 155 -23.41 -4.61 0.06
CA GLU A 155 -22.28 -5.37 0.59
C GLU A 155 -21.11 -4.46 0.98
N LEU A 156 -20.80 -3.45 0.18
CA LEU A 156 -19.76 -2.47 0.50
C LEU A 156 -20.05 -1.77 1.83
N GLU A 157 -21.27 -1.31 2.05
CA GLU A 157 -21.65 -0.66 3.30
C GLU A 157 -21.58 -1.61 4.50
N SER A 158 -22.19 -2.80 4.36
CA SER A 158 -22.28 -3.76 5.46
C SER A 158 -20.93 -4.36 5.86
N GLU A 159 -20.10 -4.72 4.86
CA GLU A 159 -18.83 -5.41 5.09
C GLU A 159 -17.67 -4.44 5.39
N LEU A 160 -17.64 -3.28 4.71
CA LEU A 160 -16.60 -2.27 4.94
C LEU A 160 -16.95 -1.29 6.04
N LYS A 161 -18.22 -1.29 6.53
CA LYS A 161 -18.73 -0.42 7.61
C LYS A 161 -18.44 1.06 7.34
N ILE A 162 -18.73 1.51 6.14
CA ILE A 162 -18.60 2.89 5.69
C ILE A 162 -19.79 3.23 4.81
N ALA A 163 -20.35 4.43 4.93
CA ALA A 163 -21.38 4.88 4.00
C ALA A 163 -20.81 5.00 2.60
N VAL A 164 -21.56 4.59 1.57
CA VAL A 164 -21.13 4.70 0.19
C VAL A 164 -21.99 5.70 -0.60
N ARG A 165 -21.39 6.30 -1.62
CA ARG A 165 -22.11 7.14 -2.59
C ARG A 165 -21.61 6.83 -3.99
N PRO A 166 -22.46 6.26 -4.87
CA PRO A 166 -22.09 6.08 -6.26
C PRO A 166 -21.95 7.46 -6.93
N LEU A 167 -20.83 7.70 -7.59
CA LEU A 167 -20.54 8.87 -8.42
C LEU A 167 -20.54 8.53 -9.92
N SER A 168 -20.59 7.24 -10.26
CA SER A 168 -20.94 6.76 -11.59
C SER A 168 -21.90 5.58 -11.48
N TRP A 169 -22.70 5.32 -12.50
CA TRP A 169 -23.66 4.22 -12.53
C TRP A 169 -23.58 3.44 -13.85
N PRO A 170 -23.51 2.10 -13.81
CA PRO A 170 -23.35 1.30 -15.01
C PRO A 170 -24.66 1.19 -15.82
N ILE A 171 -24.53 1.25 -17.13
CA ILE A 171 -25.60 0.97 -18.09
C ILE A 171 -25.44 -0.48 -18.51
N ASN A 172 -26.14 -1.36 -17.81
CA ASN A 172 -25.99 -2.82 -17.88
C ASN A 172 -24.62 -3.37 -17.43
N ILE A 173 -24.45 -4.69 -17.48
CA ILE A 173 -23.24 -5.43 -17.07
C ILE A 173 -22.98 -6.57 -18.07
N GLY A 174 -21.76 -7.06 -18.12
CA GLY A 174 -21.37 -8.22 -18.93
C GLY A 174 -21.45 -7.94 -20.43
N ALA A 175 -21.99 -8.86 -21.19
CA ALA A 175 -22.11 -8.74 -22.64
C ALA A 175 -23.01 -7.58 -23.09
N LYS A 176 -23.88 -7.08 -22.21
CA LYS A 176 -24.79 -5.95 -22.47
C LYS A 176 -24.26 -4.60 -21.98
N PHE A 177 -23.06 -4.57 -21.41
CA PHE A 177 -22.47 -3.35 -20.87
C PHE A 177 -22.30 -2.30 -21.99
N LYS A 178 -22.97 -1.16 -21.81
CA LYS A 178 -22.96 -0.05 -22.80
C LYS A 178 -22.11 1.14 -22.36
N GLY A 179 -21.89 1.29 -21.05
CA GLY A 179 -21.16 2.42 -20.51
C GLY A 179 -21.53 2.73 -19.07
N VAL A 180 -21.16 3.90 -18.61
CA VAL A 180 -21.60 4.44 -17.30
C VAL A 180 -22.21 5.83 -17.51
N TYR A 181 -23.13 6.17 -16.62
CA TYR A 181 -23.52 7.55 -16.39
C TYR A 181 -22.66 8.11 -15.25
N ASN A 182 -21.92 9.18 -15.52
CA ASN A 182 -21.15 9.90 -14.52
C ASN A 182 -22.09 10.86 -13.77
N ILE A 183 -22.47 10.48 -12.54
CA ILE A 183 -23.39 11.25 -11.69
C ILE A 183 -22.74 12.56 -11.21
N TYR A 184 -21.41 12.58 -11.07
CA TYR A 184 -20.66 13.75 -10.59
C TYR A 184 -20.54 14.85 -11.64
N GLU A 185 -20.36 14.48 -12.91
CA GLU A 185 -20.14 15.41 -14.03
C GLU A 185 -21.33 15.50 -14.98
N HIS A 186 -22.41 14.76 -14.75
CA HIS A 186 -23.62 14.70 -15.58
C HIS A 186 -23.34 14.36 -17.05
N SER A 187 -22.64 13.24 -17.28
CA SER A 187 -22.30 12.78 -18.63
C SER A 187 -22.51 11.28 -18.81
N LEU A 188 -22.81 10.88 -20.04
CA LEU A 188 -22.82 9.51 -20.51
C LEU A 188 -21.47 9.19 -21.12
N ASP A 189 -20.79 8.23 -20.53
CA ASP A 189 -19.52 7.71 -21.04
C ASP A 189 -19.78 6.33 -21.66
N LEU A 190 -19.69 6.25 -23.00
CA LEU A 190 -20.10 5.08 -23.77
C LEU A 190 -18.95 4.11 -23.97
N PHE A 191 -19.20 2.83 -23.70
CA PHE A 191 -18.26 1.76 -23.90
C PHE A 191 -18.14 1.37 -25.38
N LYS A 192 -16.94 1.50 -25.95
CA LYS A 192 -16.60 0.91 -27.25
C LYS A 192 -15.54 -0.18 -27.03
N PRO A 193 -15.73 -1.40 -27.53
CA PRO A 193 -14.80 -2.52 -27.32
C PRO A 193 -13.47 -2.38 -28.07
N ASP A 194 -12.97 -1.15 -28.24
CA ASP A 194 -11.67 -0.85 -28.83
C ASP A 194 -10.67 -0.47 -27.74
N LYS A 195 -9.66 -1.33 -27.54
CA LYS A 195 -8.68 -1.26 -26.44
C LYS A 195 -7.79 -0.02 -26.42
N GLN A 196 -7.90 0.86 -27.41
CA GLN A 196 -6.98 1.99 -27.59
C GLN A 196 -7.65 3.36 -27.70
N LYS A 197 -8.97 3.47 -27.77
CA LYS A 197 -9.65 4.75 -27.99
C LYS A 197 -10.37 5.25 -26.75
N VAL A 198 -10.28 6.57 -26.60
CA VAL A 198 -11.03 7.36 -25.65
C VAL A 198 -12.53 7.09 -25.81
N THR A 199 -13.22 6.88 -24.71
CA THR A 199 -14.66 6.78 -24.55
C THR A 199 -15.37 7.92 -25.29
N GLU A 200 -16.47 7.64 -25.97
CA GLU A 200 -17.33 8.69 -26.48
C GLU A 200 -18.13 9.25 -25.30
N ARG A 201 -17.87 10.50 -24.98
CA ARG A 201 -18.54 11.22 -23.90
C ARG A 201 -19.65 12.08 -24.47
N VAL A 202 -20.84 11.96 -23.91
CA VAL A 202 -22.01 12.77 -24.23
C VAL A 202 -22.43 13.52 -22.98
N GLU A 203 -22.35 14.83 -22.98
CA GLU A 203 -22.84 15.67 -21.89
C GLU A 203 -24.37 15.61 -21.84
N VAL A 204 -24.93 15.42 -20.67
CA VAL A 204 -26.36 15.23 -20.43
C VAL A 204 -26.78 16.09 -19.24
N ASP A 205 -27.25 17.30 -19.55
CA ASP A 205 -27.76 18.22 -18.52
C ASP A 205 -29.10 17.76 -17.94
N ASP A 206 -29.91 17.07 -18.72
CA ASP A 206 -31.22 16.54 -18.32
C ASP A 206 -31.38 15.09 -18.78
N LEU A 207 -31.53 14.19 -17.86
CA LEU A 207 -31.76 12.76 -18.10
C LEU A 207 -33.11 12.48 -18.80
N ALA A 208 -34.07 13.39 -18.71
CA ALA A 208 -35.34 13.30 -19.48
C ALA A 208 -35.21 13.64 -20.96
N SER A 209 -34.03 14.14 -21.39
CA SER A 209 -33.75 14.46 -22.77
C SER A 209 -33.88 13.25 -23.69
N PRO A 210 -34.55 13.39 -24.86
CA PRO A 210 -34.59 12.34 -25.89
C PRO A 210 -33.20 11.85 -26.34
N LEU A 211 -32.17 12.68 -26.21
CA LEU A 211 -30.79 12.34 -26.52
C LEU A 211 -30.31 11.10 -25.77
N VAL A 212 -30.76 10.92 -24.53
CA VAL A 212 -30.42 9.73 -23.72
C VAL A 212 -31.01 8.46 -24.34
N ASP A 213 -32.29 8.54 -24.73
CA ASP A 213 -33.01 7.41 -25.37
C ASP A 213 -32.40 7.06 -26.75
N GLU A 214 -32.01 8.08 -27.54
CA GLU A 214 -31.32 7.88 -28.79
C GLU A 214 -29.93 7.27 -28.65
N THR A 215 -29.23 7.61 -27.55
CA THR A 215 -27.84 7.22 -27.31
C THR A 215 -27.74 5.78 -26.80
N ILE A 216 -28.55 5.39 -25.81
CA ILE A 216 -28.44 4.07 -25.14
C ILE A 216 -29.63 3.16 -25.39
N GLY A 217 -30.69 3.66 -26.02
CA GLY A 217 -31.96 2.97 -26.29
C GLY A 217 -32.98 3.19 -25.15
N GLU A 218 -34.26 3.25 -25.51
CA GLU A 218 -35.39 3.63 -24.63
C GLU A 218 -35.46 2.75 -23.35
N ALA A 219 -35.30 1.44 -23.51
CA ALA A 219 -35.38 0.50 -22.36
C ALA A 219 -34.27 0.73 -21.34
N ASP A 220 -33.03 0.97 -21.81
CA ASP A 220 -31.88 1.19 -20.93
C ASP A 220 -31.92 2.60 -20.33
N ALA A 221 -32.40 3.57 -21.08
CA ALA A 221 -32.62 4.94 -20.60
C ALA A 221 -33.67 5.00 -19.48
N THR A 222 -34.79 4.28 -19.64
CA THR A 222 -35.83 4.18 -18.61
C THR A 222 -35.26 3.54 -17.33
N LYS A 223 -34.56 2.39 -17.49
CA LYS A 223 -33.93 1.74 -16.36
C LYS A 223 -32.90 2.65 -15.66
N LEU A 224 -32.07 3.37 -16.42
CA LEU A 224 -31.10 4.31 -15.85
C LEU A 224 -31.80 5.41 -15.01
N ARG A 225 -32.92 5.96 -15.50
CA ARG A 225 -33.70 6.97 -14.77
C ARG A 225 -34.26 6.41 -13.47
N ASP A 226 -34.86 5.22 -13.50
CA ASP A 226 -35.40 4.53 -12.33
C ASP A 226 -34.30 4.24 -11.30
N ASP A 227 -33.15 3.72 -11.75
CA ASP A 227 -32.00 3.45 -10.89
C ASP A 227 -31.46 4.73 -10.21
N LEU A 228 -31.36 5.84 -10.95
CA LEU A 228 -30.85 7.12 -10.43
C LEU A 228 -31.85 7.80 -9.47
N GLU A 229 -33.15 7.63 -9.69
CA GLU A 229 -34.19 8.05 -8.73
C GLU A 229 -34.04 7.28 -7.42
N LEU A 230 -33.87 5.97 -7.50
CA LEU A 230 -33.63 5.11 -6.34
C LEU A 230 -32.35 5.51 -5.60
N ILE A 231 -31.24 5.72 -6.31
CA ILE A 231 -29.96 6.18 -5.74
C ILE A 231 -30.17 7.52 -4.99
N SER A 232 -30.91 8.43 -5.58
CA SER A 232 -31.15 9.75 -4.98
C SER A 232 -32.01 9.69 -3.73
N GLY A 233 -32.89 8.68 -3.62
CA GLY A 233 -33.75 8.46 -2.47
C GLY A 233 -33.09 7.67 -1.34
N VAL A 234 -32.18 6.74 -1.65
CA VAL A 234 -31.59 5.80 -0.68
C VAL A 234 -30.25 6.28 -0.16
N TYR A 235 -29.37 6.75 -1.05
CA TYR A 235 -27.99 7.10 -0.69
C TYR A 235 -27.85 8.60 -0.37
N PRO A 236 -26.99 8.98 0.61
CA PRO A 236 -26.73 10.38 0.93
C PRO A 236 -26.14 11.10 -0.28
N LYS A 237 -26.34 12.42 -0.37
CA LYS A 237 -25.61 13.24 -1.35
C LYS A 237 -24.13 13.18 -1.05
N PHE A 238 -23.29 13.28 -2.10
CA PHE A 238 -21.85 13.34 -1.92
C PHE A 238 -21.48 14.58 -1.08
N ASP A 239 -20.79 14.34 0.01
CA ASP A 239 -20.23 15.36 0.88
C ASP A 239 -18.71 15.17 0.96
N LYS A 240 -17.97 16.18 0.51
CA LYS A 240 -16.50 16.12 0.46
C LYS A 240 -15.90 16.11 1.87
N GLU A 241 -16.50 16.76 2.85
CA GLU A 241 -15.96 16.79 4.21
C GLU A 241 -16.13 15.42 4.89
N GLU A 242 -17.27 14.75 4.68
CA GLU A 242 -17.48 13.39 5.16
C GLU A 242 -16.53 12.38 4.48
N TYR A 243 -16.28 12.55 3.17
CA TYR A 243 -15.27 11.76 2.47
C TYR A 243 -13.87 11.99 3.06
N LEU A 244 -13.45 13.23 3.24
CA LEU A 244 -12.14 13.57 3.82
C LEU A 244 -11.99 13.11 5.27
N ALA A 245 -13.09 13.00 6.01
CA ALA A 245 -13.13 12.43 7.37
C ALA A 245 -13.12 10.89 7.40
N GLY A 246 -13.15 10.22 6.25
CA GLY A 246 -13.19 8.76 6.14
C GLY A 246 -14.53 8.13 6.54
N LYS A 247 -15.63 8.89 6.48
CA LYS A 247 -16.99 8.45 6.85
C LYS A 247 -17.84 8.05 5.64
N LEU A 248 -17.53 8.60 4.45
CA LEU A 248 -18.23 8.36 3.19
C LEU A 248 -17.22 7.92 2.14
N ALA A 249 -17.51 6.88 1.37
CA ALA A 249 -16.70 6.40 0.26
C ALA A 249 -17.43 6.63 -1.08
N PRO A 250 -16.89 7.48 -1.98
CA PRO A 250 -17.34 7.54 -3.36
C PRO A 250 -17.11 6.20 -4.07
N VAL A 251 -18.08 5.78 -4.90
CA VAL A 251 -18.00 4.54 -5.68
C VAL A 251 -18.05 4.85 -7.16
N PHE A 252 -17.09 4.30 -7.90
CA PHE A 252 -17.00 4.34 -9.34
C PHE A 252 -17.12 2.93 -9.93
N PHE A 253 -17.73 2.84 -11.09
CA PHE A 253 -17.91 1.59 -11.83
C PHE A 253 -17.14 1.63 -13.14
N GLY A 254 -16.48 0.52 -13.53
CA GLY A 254 -15.72 0.51 -14.76
C GLY A 254 -15.10 -0.84 -15.14
N SER A 255 -14.25 -0.81 -16.17
CA SER A 255 -13.43 -1.93 -16.62
C SER A 255 -12.01 -1.46 -16.90
N ALA A 256 -11.10 -1.66 -15.95
CA ALA A 256 -9.71 -1.25 -16.11
C ALA A 256 -9.06 -1.92 -17.33
N LEU A 257 -9.38 -3.18 -17.64
CA LEU A 257 -8.84 -3.89 -18.81
C LEU A 257 -9.16 -3.14 -20.10
N ASN A 258 -10.38 -2.67 -20.23
CA ASN A 258 -10.87 -1.95 -21.41
C ASN A 258 -10.66 -0.42 -21.32
N THR A 259 -9.96 0.04 -20.30
CA THR A 259 -9.66 1.47 -20.09
C THR A 259 -10.91 2.32 -19.85
N PHE A 260 -11.99 1.72 -19.32
CA PHE A 260 -13.29 2.33 -19.20
C PHE A 260 -13.61 2.72 -17.74
N GLY A 261 -14.16 3.90 -17.50
CA GLY A 261 -14.43 4.45 -16.16
C GLY A 261 -13.18 4.89 -15.38
N VAL A 262 -11.98 4.73 -15.97
CA VAL A 262 -10.70 5.02 -15.30
C VAL A 262 -10.35 6.50 -15.40
N LYS A 263 -10.65 7.12 -16.54
CA LYS A 263 -10.43 8.56 -16.73
C LYS A 263 -11.36 9.36 -15.81
N GLU A 264 -12.62 8.99 -15.76
CA GLU A 264 -13.67 9.59 -14.94
C GLU A 264 -13.32 9.48 -13.45
N LEU A 265 -12.82 8.31 -13.03
CA LEU A 265 -12.25 8.13 -11.69
C LEU A 265 -11.10 9.11 -11.44
N LEU A 266 -10.14 9.24 -12.37
CA LEU A 266 -8.97 10.10 -12.20
C LEU A 266 -9.34 11.58 -12.19
N ASP A 267 -10.22 12.03 -13.08
CA ASP A 267 -10.71 13.41 -13.16
C ASP A 267 -11.41 13.83 -11.87
N CYS A 268 -12.30 13.00 -11.35
CA CYS A 268 -12.95 13.24 -10.06
C CYS A 268 -11.94 13.14 -8.89
N PHE A 269 -11.08 12.13 -8.90
CA PHE A 269 -10.09 11.92 -7.85
C PHE A 269 -9.23 13.16 -7.58
N VAL A 270 -8.67 13.79 -8.62
CA VAL A 270 -7.79 14.95 -8.43
C VAL A 270 -8.51 16.16 -7.82
N GLN A 271 -9.84 16.24 -7.99
CA GLN A 271 -10.67 17.32 -7.44
C GLN A 271 -11.09 17.08 -5.99
N ILE A 272 -11.44 15.84 -5.64
CA ILE A 272 -12.00 15.53 -4.32
C ILE A 272 -10.94 15.01 -3.33
N ALA A 273 -9.89 14.32 -3.80
CA ALA A 273 -8.86 13.75 -2.95
C ALA A 273 -8.13 14.82 -2.13
N PRO A 274 -7.70 14.50 -0.90
CA PRO A 274 -7.00 15.47 -0.07
C PRO A 274 -5.64 15.84 -0.66
N SER A 275 -5.22 17.07 -0.44
CA SER A 275 -3.82 17.45 -0.41
C SER A 275 -3.13 16.74 0.77
N PRO A 276 -1.79 16.78 0.86
CA PRO A 276 -1.05 16.21 1.98
C PRO A 276 -1.66 16.56 3.33
N ARG A 277 -1.88 15.55 4.16
CA ARG A 277 -2.56 15.67 5.45
C ARG A 277 -1.57 15.82 6.59
N PRO A 278 -1.98 16.43 7.73
CA PRO A 278 -1.19 16.43 8.95
C PRO A 278 -0.86 15.00 9.40
N VAL A 279 0.35 14.78 9.87
CA VAL A 279 0.85 13.47 10.32
C VAL A 279 1.10 13.50 11.82
N GLN A 280 0.64 12.46 12.51
CA GLN A 280 0.85 12.33 13.96
C GLN A 280 2.26 11.83 14.25
N ALA A 281 3.01 12.60 15.02
CA ALA A 281 4.24 12.18 15.67
C ALA A 281 3.97 11.89 17.16
N GLU A 282 4.96 11.36 17.86
CA GLU A 282 4.85 11.12 19.30
C GLU A 282 4.74 12.44 20.07
N GLU A 283 5.53 13.42 19.67
CA GLU A 283 5.64 14.71 20.36
C GLU A 283 4.47 15.64 20.02
N ARG A 284 4.02 15.66 18.77
CA ARG A 284 2.99 16.58 18.28
C ARG A 284 2.42 16.19 16.91
N VAL A 285 1.40 16.88 16.47
CA VAL A 285 0.94 16.82 15.06
C VAL A 285 1.85 17.67 14.18
N ILE A 286 2.30 17.12 13.07
CA ILE A 286 3.12 17.80 12.07
C ILE A 286 2.20 18.26 10.93
N ASN A 287 2.18 19.57 10.67
CA ASN A 287 1.39 20.14 9.60
C ASN A 287 2.23 20.29 8.32
N PRO A 288 1.68 19.97 7.15
CA PRO A 288 2.41 20.07 5.87
C PRO A 288 2.95 21.48 5.57
N GLU A 289 2.26 22.52 6.04
CA GLU A 289 2.58 23.92 5.78
C GLU A 289 3.71 24.49 6.66
N GLU A 290 4.27 23.70 7.58
CA GLU A 290 5.41 24.11 8.39
C GLU A 290 6.65 24.31 7.51
N ASP A 291 7.42 25.36 7.75
CA ASP A 291 8.62 25.68 6.96
C ASP A 291 9.76 24.67 7.16
N ALA A 292 9.86 24.10 8.36
CA ALA A 292 10.91 23.14 8.70
C ALA A 292 10.63 21.77 8.06
N PHE A 293 11.63 21.25 7.35
CA PHE A 293 11.53 19.90 6.76
C PHE A 293 11.42 18.83 7.83
N SER A 294 10.48 17.93 7.61
CA SER A 294 10.42 16.63 8.27
C SER A 294 9.92 15.55 7.32
N GLY A 295 10.36 14.32 7.56
CA GLY A 295 9.91 13.15 6.80
C GLY A 295 10.33 11.86 7.47
N PHE A 296 9.71 10.76 7.09
CA PHE A 296 10.00 9.43 7.63
C PHE A 296 10.17 8.36 6.56
N VAL A 297 10.98 7.36 6.88
CA VAL A 297 11.21 6.18 6.05
C VAL A 297 10.08 5.18 6.26
N PHE A 298 9.24 4.97 5.25
CA PHE A 298 8.17 3.97 5.33
C PHE A 298 8.52 2.65 4.63
N LYS A 299 9.55 2.66 3.77
CA LYS A 299 9.96 1.51 2.98
C LYS A 299 11.46 1.57 2.68
N ILE A 300 12.09 0.41 2.68
CA ILE A 300 13.46 0.23 2.19
C ILE A 300 13.44 -0.82 1.10
N HIS A 301 14.28 -0.67 0.09
CA HIS A 301 14.44 -1.63 -0.98
C HIS A 301 15.91 -1.86 -1.29
N ALA A 302 16.39 -3.10 -1.14
CA ALA A 302 17.76 -3.47 -1.47
C ALA A 302 17.85 -3.97 -2.92
N ASN A 303 19.02 -3.79 -3.51
CA ASN A 303 19.40 -4.37 -4.81
C ASN A 303 18.43 -4.06 -5.98
N MET A 304 17.85 -2.86 -6.01
CA MET A 304 17.05 -2.42 -7.17
C MET A 304 17.85 -2.38 -8.49
N ASP A 305 19.17 -2.22 -8.39
CA ASP A 305 20.08 -2.37 -9.51
C ASP A 305 20.99 -3.58 -9.24
N PRO A 306 20.93 -4.65 -10.04
CA PRO A 306 21.77 -5.83 -9.86
C PRO A 306 23.27 -5.53 -9.92
N ASN A 307 23.67 -4.44 -10.58
CA ASN A 307 25.07 -4.03 -10.72
C ASN A 307 25.55 -3.17 -9.54
N HIS A 308 24.64 -2.55 -8.80
CA HIS A 308 24.95 -1.70 -7.67
C HIS A 308 24.24 -2.20 -6.42
N ARG A 309 24.99 -2.79 -5.49
CA ARG A 309 24.50 -3.33 -4.20
C ARG A 309 24.12 -2.20 -3.22
N SER A 310 23.25 -1.29 -3.64
CA SER A 310 22.75 -0.18 -2.84
C SER A 310 21.30 -0.42 -2.42
N CYS A 311 20.96 -0.02 -1.22
CA CYS A 311 19.58 0.09 -0.78
C CYS A 311 19.03 1.47 -1.17
N ILE A 312 17.71 1.57 -1.29
CA ILE A 312 17.00 2.84 -1.41
C ILE A 312 16.00 2.91 -0.26
N ALA A 313 16.12 3.94 0.56
CA ALA A 313 15.14 4.29 1.57
C ALA A 313 14.11 5.25 0.97
N PHE A 314 12.82 4.91 1.06
CA PHE A 314 11.73 5.76 0.58
C PHE A 314 11.22 6.62 1.73
N VAL A 315 11.41 7.93 1.59
CA VAL A 315 11.03 8.93 2.58
C VAL A 315 9.78 9.66 2.12
N LYS A 316 8.72 9.64 2.94
CA LYS A 316 7.56 10.53 2.78
C LYS A 316 7.95 11.90 3.33
N VAL A 317 7.82 12.94 2.53
CA VAL A 317 7.94 14.34 2.99
C VAL A 317 6.65 14.72 3.71
N CYS A 318 6.76 15.12 4.99
CA CYS A 318 5.61 15.46 5.83
C CYS A 318 5.42 16.96 6.01
N SER A 319 6.51 17.74 6.12
CA SER A 319 6.49 19.20 6.24
C SER A 319 7.67 19.84 5.56
N GLY A 320 7.57 21.12 5.28
CA GLY A 320 8.62 21.93 4.71
C GLY A 320 9.09 21.50 3.32
N ARG A 321 10.32 21.82 2.99
CA ARG A 321 10.92 21.50 1.70
C ARG A 321 12.16 20.63 1.89
N PHE A 322 12.19 19.47 1.23
CA PHE A 322 13.40 18.70 1.07
C PHE A 322 14.24 19.29 -0.06
N GLU A 323 15.53 19.50 0.16
CA GLU A 323 16.47 20.04 -0.82
C GLU A 323 17.70 19.14 -0.94
N ARG A 324 18.12 18.90 -2.16
CA ARG A 324 19.34 18.16 -2.46
C ARG A 324 20.56 18.88 -1.89
N ASN A 325 21.53 18.12 -1.38
CA ASN A 325 22.77 18.63 -0.80
C ASN A 325 22.62 19.50 0.46
N VAL A 326 21.46 19.50 1.10
CA VAL A 326 21.24 20.09 2.42
C VAL A 326 21.48 19.02 3.50
N ASN A 327 21.91 19.46 4.70
CA ASN A 327 22.11 18.57 5.83
C ASN A 327 20.81 18.40 6.61
N TYR A 328 20.42 17.15 6.85
CA TYR A 328 19.28 16.77 7.66
C TYR A 328 19.72 15.90 8.84
N ARG A 329 19.09 16.07 9.98
CA ARG A 329 19.35 15.27 11.17
C ARG A 329 18.58 13.94 11.07
N HIS A 330 19.29 12.84 11.14
CA HIS A 330 18.74 11.50 11.26
C HIS A 330 18.55 11.20 12.75
N ILE A 331 17.29 11.17 13.21
CA ILE A 331 16.95 11.20 14.63
C ILE A 331 17.52 9.99 15.38
N ARG A 332 17.26 8.76 14.91
CA ARG A 332 17.72 7.53 15.59
C ARG A 332 19.22 7.47 15.80
N SER A 333 20.03 7.94 14.86
CA SER A 333 21.50 7.88 14.97
C SER A 333 22.14 9.18 15.43
N ASP A 334 21.35 10.24 15.59
CA ASP A 334 21.77 11.62 15.93
C ASP A 334 22.87 12.16 15.01
N LYS A 335 22.83 11.80 13.73
CA LYS A 335 23.82 12.21 12.73
C LYS A 335 23.23 13.17 11.73
N MET A 336 24.04 14.15 11.32
CA MET A 336 23.73 14.99 10.17
C MET A 336 24.08 14.24 8.88
N MET A 337 23.09 14.12 8.00
CA MET A 337 23.22 13.40 6.73
C MET A 337 22.95 14.35 5.56
N ARG A 338 23.71 14.17 4.47
CA ARG A 338 23.58 14.97 3.25
C ARG A 338 23.40 14.05 2.06
N PHE A 339 22.44 14.36 1.21
CA PHE A 339 22.05 13.50 0.10
C PHE A 339 22.41 14.16 -1.26
N ALA A 340 23.35 13.55 -1.98
CA ALA A 340 23.83 14.07 -3.25
C ALA A 340 22.98 13.61 -4.46
N ALA A 341 22.31 12.46 -4.35
CA ALA A 341 21.55 11.86 -5.45
C ALA A 341 20.18 11.32 -4.97
N PRO A 342 19.34 12.16 -4.30
CA PRO A 342 17.97 11.74 -4.01
C PRO A 342 17.21 11.54 -5.31
N THR A 343 16.32 10.55 -5.36
CA THR A 343 15.61 10.15 -6.58
C THR A 343 14.10 10.25 -6.43
N ALA A 344 13.43 10.67 -7.49
CA ALA A 344 12.01 10.44 -7.69
C ALA A 344 11.81 9.33 -8.73
N PHE A 345 10.66 8.71 -8.64
CA PHE A 345 10.25 7.62 -9.52
C PHE A 345 9.13 8.11 -10.41
N MET A 346 9.46 8.49 -11.65
CA MET A 346 8.50 8.86 -12.68
C MET A 346 8.26 7.65 -13.57
N ALA A 347 7.22 6.87 -13.26
CA ALA A 347 6.97 5.56 -13.86
C ALA A 347 8.23 4.64 -13.79
N GLN A 348 8.83 4.28 -14.93
CA GLN A 348 10.03 3.44 -14.99
C GLN A 348 11.35 4.23 -14.88
N LYS A 349 11.30 5.56 -14.91
CA LYS A 349 12.50 6.39 -14.92
C LYS A 349 12.83 6.91 -13.54
N LYS A 350 14.05 6.67 -13.10
CA LYS A 350 14.62 7.33 -11.92
C LYS A 350 15.18 8.67 -12.37
N SER A 351 14.80 9.75 -11.70
CA SER A 351 15.38 11.08 -11.90
C SER A 351 15.91 11.62 -10.59
N VAL A 352 17.04 12.34 -10.65
CA VAL A 352 17.53 13.05 -9.48
C VAL A 352 16.59 14.20 -9.17
N VAL A 353 16.30 14.38 -7.89
CA VAL A 353 15.37 15.40 -7.37
C VAL A 353 16.18 16.49 -6.69
N ASP A 354 16.01 17.73 -7.11
CA ASP A 354 16.62 18.87 -6.44
C ASP A 354 15.78 19.35 -5.25
N GLU A 355 14.45 19.28 -5.38
CA GLU A 355 13.48 19.71 -4.36
C GLU A 355 12.30 18.74 -4.30
N ALA A 356 11.78 18.51 -3.08
CA ALA A 356 10.54 17.80 -2.85
C ALA A 356 9.73 18.45 -1.73
N TYR A 357 8.41 18.29 -1.78
CA TYR A 357 7.46 18.99 -0.93
C TYR A 357 6.55 17.98 -0.21
N PRO A 358 5.82 18.41 0.84
CA PRO A 358 4.87 17.53 1.53
C PRO A 358 3.97 16.76 0.56
N GLY A 359 3.84 15.47 0.80
CA GLY A 359 3.17 14.53 -0.10
C GLY A 359 4.10 13.81 -1.07
N ASP A 360 5.25 14.38 -1.42
CA ASP A 360 6.21 13.67 -2.27
C ASP A 360 6.89 12.50 -1.55
N ILE A 361 7.34 11.55 -2.34
CA ILE A 361 8.16 10.44 -1.88
C ILE A 361 9.52 10.54 -2.55
N VAL A 362 10.56 10.58 -1.72
CA VAL A 362 11.96 10.69 -2.15
C VAL A 362 12.68 9.39 -1.86
N GLY A 363 13.30 8.81 -2.89
CA GLY A 363 14.20 7.67 -2.72
C GLY A 363 15.61 8.14 -2.39
N ILE A 364 16.10 7.76 -1.23
CA ILE A 364 17.44 8.11 -0.76
C ILE A 364 18.34 6.88 -0.92
N PRO A 365 19.41 6.95 -1.75
CA PRO A 365 20.43 5.90 -1.81
C PRO A 365 21.08 5.72 -0.44
N ASP A 366 21.11 4.49 0.04
CA ASP A 366 21.61 4.12 1.36
C ASP A 366 22.57 2.93 1.29
N THR A 367 23.46 2.85 2.27
CA THR A 367 24.41 1.74 2.45
C THR A 367 24.03 0.82 3.61
N GLY A 368 22.82 0.96 4.16
CA GLY A 368 22.30 0.19 5.29
C GLY A 368 22.27 0.97 6.61
N ASN A 369 22.16 2.31 6.53
CA ASN A 369 22.05 3.16 7.72
C ASN A 369 20.60 3.35 8.18
N PHE A 370 19.66 3.34 7.21
CA PHE A 370 18.25 3.54 7.46
C PHE A 370 17.54 2.27 7.90
N LYS A 371 16.53 2.47 8.74
CA LYS A 371 15.51 1.48 9.07
C LYS A 371 14.13 2.06 8.78
N ILE A 372 13.16 1.19 8.58
CA ILE A 372 11.75 1.60 8.48
C ILE A 372 11.35 2.29 9.78
N GLY A 373 10.67 3.44 9.68
CA GLY A 373 10.31 4.29 10.81
C GLY A 373 11.33 5.40 11.13
N ASP A 374 12.53 5.36 10.55
CA ASP A 374 13.53 6.41 10.78
C ASP A 374 13.01 7.78 10.32
N THR A 375 13.30 8.79 11.12
CA THR A 375 12.89 10.18 10.88
C THR A 375 14.09 11.03 10.46
N LEU A 376 13.86 11.88 9.48
CA LEU A 376 14.75 12.93 9.02
C LEU A 376 14.11 14.30 9.26
N THR A 377 14.85 15.24 9.86
CA THR A 377 14.35 16.60 10.13
C THR A 377 15.38 17.67 9.83
N ALA A 378 14.94 18.94 9.78
CA ALA A 378 15.83 20.10 9.72
C ALA A 378 16.53 20.42 11.05
N GLY A 379 16.26 19.66 12.13
CA GLY A 379 16.92 19.81 13.43
C GLY A 379 16.06 19.44 14.64
N GLU A 380 14.74 19.58 14.57
CA GLU A 380 13.82 19.21 15.64
C GLU A 380 13.83 17.69 15.88
N THR A 381 13.68 17.27 17.13
CA THR A 381 13.52 15.85 17.46
C THR A 381 12.06 15.47 17.31
N ILE A 382 11.76 14.66 16.32
CA ILE A 382 10.41 14.17 15.99
C ILE A 382 10.49 12.67 15.75
N HIS A 383 9.53 11.92 16.32
CA HIS A 383 9.35 10.48 16.07
C HIS A 383 7.97 10.26 15.47
N PHE A 384 7.92 9.93 14.17
CA PHE A 384 6.64 9.62 13.53
C PHE A 384 6.13 8.27 14.02
N LYS A 385 4.84 8.22 14.38
CA LYS A 385 4.18 6.97 14.77
C LYS A 385 4.06 6.05 13.56
N GLY A 386 4.79 4.94 13.59
CA GLY A 386 4.70 3.88 12.60
C GLY A 386 3.50 2.96 12.81
N LEU A 387 3.36 1.96 11.94
CA LEU A 387 2.54 0.80 12.23
C LEU A 387 3.41 -0.21 12.96
N PRO A 388 2.90 -0.84 14.03
CA PRO A 388 3.62 -1.89 14.71
C PRO A 388 3.85 -3.09 13.79
N SER A 389 4.97 -3.79 13.93
CA SER A 389 5.14 -5.12 13.35
C SER A 389 4.32 -6.13 14.14
N PHE A 390 3.44 -6.85 13.47
CA PHE A 390 2.61 -7.88 14.10
C PHE A 390 3.37 -9.20 14.23
N SER A 391 3.00 -10.00 15.25
CA SER A 391 3.54 -11.35 15.41
C SER A 391 3.33 -12.18 14.13
N PRO A 392 4.38 -12.82 13.60
CA PRO A 392 4.25 -13.72 12.47
C PRO A 392 3.30 -14.88 12.71
N GLU A 393 2.78 -15.46 11.63
CA GLU A 393 1.90 -16.63 11.68
C GLU A 393 2.64 -17.94 11.38
N MET A 394 3.80 -17.85 10.69
CA MET A 394 4.60 -19.00 10.31
C MET A 394 6.06 -18.78 10.66
N PHE A 395 6.72 -19.84 11.13
CA PHE A 395 8.11 -19.78 11.57
C PHE A 395 8.91 -20.94 10.99
N LYS A 396 10.15 -20.64 10.55
CA LYS A 396 11.12 -21.66 10.13
C LYS A 396 12.52 -21.27 10.53
N TYR A 397 13.33 -22.26 10.88
CA TYR A 397 14.78 -22.04 10.96
C TYR A 397 15.33 -21.82 9.55
N ILE A 398 16.30 -20.90 9.44
CA ILE A 398 17.07 -20.73 8.22
C ILE A 398 18.48 -21.30 8.43
N GLU A 399 18.85 -22.23 7.57
CA GLU A 399 20.14 -22.91 7.61
C GLU A 399 20.97 -22.60 6.38
N ASN A 400 22.26 -22.38 6.60
CA ASN A 400 23.22 -22.23 5.51
C ASN A 400 23.57 -23.61 4.94
N THR A 401 23.43 -23.80 3.64
CA THR A 401 23.80 -25.04 2.96
C THR A 401 25.21 -25.01 2.38
N ASP A 402 25.85 -23.82 2.31
CA ASP A 402 27.22 -23.62 1.84
C ASP A 402 28.03 -22.78 2.83
N PRO A 403 28.90 -23.40 3.66
CA PRO A 403 29.71 -22.69 4.62
C PRO A 403 30.56 -21.55 4.03
N MET A 404 30.98 -21.67 2.77
CA MET A 404 31.78 -20.64 2.07
C MET A 404 30.98 -19.38 1.80
N LYS A 405 29.65 -19.46 1.82
CA LYS A 405 28.69 -18.36 1.56
C LYS A 405 28.05 -17.80 2.83
N ALA A 406 28.54 -18.15 4.02
CA ALA A 406 27.96 -17.73 5.29
C ALA A 406 27.83 -16.20 5.42
N LYS A 407 28.85 -15.45 5.04
CA LYS A 407 28.83 -13.96 5.08
C LYS A 407 27.81 -13.37 4.12
N GLN A 408 27.66 -13.96 2.93
CA GLN A 408 26.68 -13.53 1.91
C GLN A 408 25.26 -13.82 2.40
N LEU A 409 25.03 -15.00 2.98
CA LEU A 409 23.75 -15.37 3.58
C LEU A 409 23.37 -14.40 4.71
N ASP A 410 24.28 -14.14 5.64
CA ASP A 410 24.03 -13.22 6.76
C ASP A 410 23.75 -11.79 6.30
N LYS A 411 24.48 -11.33 5.28
CA LYS A 411 24.20 -10.01 4.66
C LYS A 411 22.83 -9.99 4.01
N GLY A 412 22.51 -11.02 3.22
CA GLY A 412 21.23 -11.12 2.52
C GLY A 412 20.05 -11.16 3.50
N ILE A 413 20.14 -11.99 4.54
CA ILE A 413 19.11 -12.05 5.59
C ILE A 413 18.89 -10.67 6.21
N ARG A 414 19.97 -9.98 6.66
CA ARG A 414 19.83 -8.66 7.27
C ARG A 414 19.14 -7.67 6.35
N GLN A 415 19.60 -7.55 5.10
CA GLN A 415 19.01 -6.60 4.16
C GLN A 415 17.54 -6.89 3.84
N LEU A 416 17.17 -8.18 3.70
CA LEU A 416 15.77 -8.56 3.49
C LEU A 416 14.90 -8.27 4.73
N MET A 417 15.46 -8.41 5.93
CA MET A 417 14.73 -8.04 7.17
C MET A 417 14.62 -6.52 7.31
N ASP A 418 15.67 -5.76 6.97
CA ASP A 418 15.63 -4.29 6.96
C ASP A 418 14.60 -3.74 5.94
N GLU A 419 14.36 -4.46 4.85
CA GLU A 419 13.24 -4.19 3.92
C GLU A 419 11.86 -4.52 4.54
N GLY A 420 11.83 -5.25 5.65
CA GLY A 420 10.60 -5.73 6.29
C GLY A 420 9.88 -6.84 5.53
N VAL A 421 10.59 -7.62 4.70
CA VAL A 421 10.01 -8.77 3.99
C VAL A 421 9.54 -9.85 4.97
N ALA A 422 10.24 -10.00 6.10
CA ALA A 422 9.92 -10.93 7.18
C ALA A 422 10.58 -10.43 8.48
N GLN A 423 10.37 -11.17 9.56
CA GLN A 423 10.97 -10.87 10.86
C GLN A 423 12.02 -11.93 11.20
N LEU A 424 13.12 -11.50 11.83
CA LEU A 424 14.20 -12.38 12.26
C LEU A 424 14.30 -12.42 13.78
N PHE A 425 14.34 -13.63 14.31
CA PHE A 425 14.56 -13.91 15.71
C PHE A 425 15.79 -14.79 15.87
N VAL A 426 16.62 -14.47 16.85
CA VAL A 426 17.77 -15.30 17.23
C VAL A 426 17.45 -15.99 18.54
N ASN A 427 17.31 -17.31 18.52
CA ASN A 427 17.03 -18.07 19.74
C ASN A 427 18.20 -17.97 20.71
N GLN A 428 17.94 -17.56 21.97
CA GLN A 428 18.98 -17.32 22.97
C GLN A 428 19.62 -18.61 23.48
N PHE A 429 18.91 -19.74 23.43
CA PHE A 429 19.41 -21.04 23.92
C PHE A 429 20.44 -21.67 22.97
N ASN A 430 20.19 -21.66 21.66
CA ASN A 430 21.00 -22.37 20.66
C ASN A 430 21.62 -21.48 19.58
N GLY A 431 21.34 -20.19 19.59
CA GLY A 431 21.85 -19.21 18.62
C GLY A 431 21.29 -19.37 17.20
N ARG A 432 20.31 -20.27 16.98
CA ARG A 432 19.74 -20.50 15.65
C ARG A 432 18.85 -19.33 15.24
N LYS A 433 18.89 -19.04 13.95
CA LYS A 433 18.08 -17.98 13.34
C LYS A 433 16.73 -18.53 12.93
N ILE A 434 15.67 -17.86 13.35
CA ILE A 434 14.28 -18.17 13.03
C ILE A 434 13.73 -17.01 12.22
N VAL A 435 13.19 -17.32 11.05
CA VAL A 435 12.47 -16.35 10.21
C VAL A 435 10.97 -16.53 10.43
N GLY A 436 10.31 -15.44 10.78
CA GLY A 436 8.87 -15.35 10.94
C GLY A 436 8.22 -14.61 9.78
N THR A 437 7.15 -15.16 9.21
CA THR A 437 6.41 -14.62 8.07
C THR A 437 4.91 -14.67 8.31
N VAL A 438 4.15 -13.91 7.52
CA VAL A 438 2.69 -14.00 7.49
C VAL A 438 2.22 -15.22 6.71
N GLY A 439 2.95 -15.60 5.64
CA GLY A 439 2.56 -16.73 4.81
C GLY A 439 3.72 -17.46 4.14
N GLN A 440 3.37 -18.60 3.53
CA GLN A 440 4.35 -19.52 2.94
C GLN A 440 5.12 -18.91 1.76
N LEU A 441 4.47 -18.05 0.97
CA LEU A 441 5.07 -17.46 -0.23
C LEU A 441 6.26 -16.54 0.09
N GLN A 442 6.26 -15.90 1.27
CA GLN A 442 7.38 -15.08 1.71
C GLN A 442 8.67 -15.91 1.86
N PHE A 443 8.60 -17.15 2.39
CA PHE A 443 9.77 -18.02 2.48
C PHE A 443 10.35 -18.34 1.09
N GLU A 444 9.49 -18.57 0.09
CA GLU A 444 9.92 -18.84 -1.27
C GLU A 444 10.58 -17.60 -1.91
N VAL A 445 10.00 -16.42 -1.69
CA VAL A 445 10.57 -15.15 -2.15
C VAL A 445 11.93 -14.89 -1.51
N ILE A 446 12.06 -15.07 -0.19
CA ILE A 446 13.32 -14.89 0.54
C ILE A 446 14.38 -15.86 -0.02
N GLN A 447 14.04 -17.15 -0.18
CA GLN A 447 14.96 -18.15 -0.71
C GLN A 447 15.41 -17.82 -2.14
N TYR A 448 14.49 -17.41 -3.00
CA TYR A 448 14.78 -16.98 -4.37
C TYR A 448 15.72 -15.77 -4.38
N ARG A 449 15.43 -14.73 -3.57
CA ARG A 449 16.24 -13.52 -3.51
C ARG A 449 17.63 -13.78 -2.92
N LEU A 450 17.76 -14.61 -1.87
CA LEU A 450 19.04 -15.01 -1.30
C LEU A 450 19.93 -15.69 -2.36
N LEU A 451 19.34 -16.57 -3.18
CA LEU A 451 20.08 -17.24 -4.24
C LEU A 451 20.49 -16.29 -5.36
N HIS A 452 19.56 -15.50 -5.91
CA HIS A 452 19.79 -14.73 -7.14
C HIS A 452 20.46 -13.37 -6.89
N GLU A 453 20.19 -12.73 -5.76
CA GLU A 453 20.75 -11.41 -5.43
C GLU A 453 22.05 -11.52 -4.63
N TYR A 454 22.19 -12.53 -3.76
CA TYR A 454 23.34 -12.68 -2.86
C TYR A 454 24.23 -13.88 -3.19
N GLY A 455 23.79 -14.78 -4.08
CA GLY A 455 24.49 -16.02 -4.42
C GLY A 455 24.60 -16.98 -3.25
N ALA A 456 23.67 -16.94 -2.29
CA ALA A 456 23.67 -17.74 -1.08
C ALA A 456 22.46 -18.69 -1.07
N GLN A 457 22.71 -19.98 -0.90
CA GLN A 457 21.68 -20.99 -0.75
C GLN A 457 21.32 -21.18 0.71
N CYS A 458 20.03 -21.30 1.00
CA CYS A 458 19.54 -21.67 2.32
C CYS A 458 18.58 -22.85 2.25
N ARG A 459 18.40 -23.50 3.39
CA ARG A 459 17.39 -24.53 3.63
C ARG A 459 16.46 -24.08 4.74
N TRP A 460 15.19 -24.34 4.58
CA TRP A 460 14.19 -24.12 5.60
C TRP A 460 13.95 -25.39 6.40
N GLU A 461 14.05 -25.29 7.74
CA GLU A 461 13.67 -26.33 8.65
C GLU A 461 12.41 -25.89 9.41
N PRO A 462 11.30 -26.64 9.32
CA PRO A 462 10.07 -26.29 10.02
C PRO A 462 10.27 -26.27 11.54
N ILE A 463 9.60 -25.31 12.20
CA ILE A 463 9.48 -25.25 13.65
C ILE A 463 8.01 -25.00 14.01
N SER A 464 7.51 -25.74 14.99
CA SER A 464 6.16 -25.52 15.50
C SER A 464 6.20 -24.41 16.55
N LEU A 465 5.79 -23.21 16.16
CA LEU A 465 5.57 -22.06 17.03
C LEU A 465 4.18 -21.50 16.79
N TYR A 466 3.55 -21.08 17.89
CA TYR A 466 2.21 -20.49 17.86
C TYR A 466 2.27 -18.97 17.67
N LYS A 467 3.08 -18.28 18.49
CA LYS A 467 3.20 -16.81 18.44
C LYS A 467 4.57 -16.35 18.93
N ALA A 468 5.04 -15.24 18.39
CA ALA A 468 6.12 -14.43 18.94
C ALA A 468 5.50 -13.30 19.79
N CYS A 469 5.95 -13.16 21.03
CA CYS A 469 5.46 -12.15 21.96
C CYS A 469 6.64 -11.30 22.43
N TRP A 470 6.60 -9.99 22.15
CA TRP A 470 7.52 -9.05 22.79
C TRP A 470 7.13 -8.92 24.26
N ILE A 471 8.12 -9.00 25.14
CA ILE A 471 7.90 -8.99 26.58
C ILE A 471 8.51 -7.77 27.22
N GLU A 472 7.79 -7.18 28.15
CA GLU A 472 8.25 -6.11 29.01
C GLU A 472 7.69 -6.23 30.42
N SER A 473 8.34 -5.61 31.39
CA SER A 473 7.88 -5.53 32.76
C SER A 473 8.49 -4.31 33.44
N ASP A 474 7.71 -3.67 34.30
CA ASP A 474 8.19 -2.64 35.22
C ASP A 474 9.03 -3.27 36.35
N ASP A 475 8.90 -4.58 36.58
CA ASP A 475 9.66 -5.36 37.54
C ASP A 475 10.81 -6.10 36.86
N ALA A 476 12.01 -5.53 36.96
CA ALA A 476 13.23 -6.10 36.37
C ALA A 476 13.61 -7.48 36.95
N GLU A 477 13.30 -7.74 38.22
CA GLU A 477 13.59 -9.05 38.83
C GLU A 477 12.63 -10.12 38.29
N ALA A 478 11.35 -9.80 38.15
CA ALA A 478 10.36 -10.68 37.54
C ALA A 478 10.72 -11.00 36.08
N LEU A 479 11.19 -10.00 35.32
CA LEU A 479 11.61 -10.17 33.91
C LEU A 479 12.80 -11.13 33.81
N GLU A 480 13.83 -10.95 34.65
CA GLU A 480 15.00 -11.84 34.66
C GLU A 480 14.66 -13.27 35.16
N ALA A 481 13.76 -13.39 36.12
CA ALA A 481 13.26 -14.69 36.58
C ALA A 481 12.50 -15.41 35.45
N PHE A 482 11.67 -14.69 34.71
CA PHE A 482 10.96 -15.19 33.51
C PHE A 482 11.94 -15.70 32.46
N LYS A 483 12.91 -14.85 32.05
CA LYS A 483 13.94 -15.23 31.06
C LYS A 483 14.70 -16.49 31.46
N LYS A 484 15.10 -16.60 32.69
CA LYS A 484 15.79 -17.80 33.20
C LYS A 484 14.91 -19.05 33.13
N ARG A 485 13.64 -18.94 33.59
CA ARG A 485 12.72 -20.09 33.62
C ARG A 485 12.28 -20.52 32.23
N LYS A 486 12.13 -19.55 31.27
CA LYS A 486 11.67 -19.78 29.90
C LYS A 486 12.81 -19.71 28.88
N TYR A 487 14.07 -19.84 29.29
CA TYR A 487 15.28 -19.63 28.49
C TYR A 487 15.24 -20.28 27.08
N GLN A 488 14.71 -21.51 26.98
CA GLN A 488 14.62 -22.26 25.73
C GLN A 488 13.67 -21.57 24.70
N PHE A 489 12.70 -20.81 25.19
CA PHE A 489 11.70 -20.09 24.38
C PHE A 489 12.06 -18.62 24.17
N MET A 490 13.19 -18.18 24.71
CA MET A 490 13.63 -16.81 24.57
C MET A 490 14.39 -16.61 23.26
N ALA A 491 14.10 -15.51 22.60
CA ALA A 491 14.79 -15.04 21.43
C ALA A 491 15.00 -13.52 21.48
N THR A 492 15.83 -13.03 20.59
CA THR A 492 16.07 -11.60 20.41
C THR A 492 15.71 -11.22 18.98
N ASP A 493 15.00 -10.12 18.79
CA ASP A 493 14.72 -9.59 17.47
C ASP A 493 15.90 -8.78 16.90
N THR A 494 15.76 -8.23 15.70
CA THR A 494 16.80 -7.43 15.02
C THR A 494 17.12 -6.10 15.72
N MET A 495 16.23 -5.65 16.63
CA MET A 495 16.42 -4.44 17.44
C MET A 495 17.03 -4.73 18.82
N GLY A 496 17.28 -6.01 19.11
CA GLY A 496 17.82 -6.46 20.41
C GLY A 496 16.76 -6.58 21.50
N ARG A 497 15.47 -6.56 21.17
CA ARG A 497 14.37 -6.70 22.13
C ARG A 497 14.14 -8.17 22.46
N ASP A 498 13.74 -8.43 23.71
CA ASP A 498 13.42 -9.76 24.17
C ASP A 498 12.06 -10.23 23.63
N VAL A 499 12.05 -11.43 23.08
CA VAL A 499 10.88 -12.06 22.49
C VAL A 499 10.69 -13.45 23.07
N PHE A 500 9.48 -13.72 23.56
CA PHE A 500 9.07 -15.05 23.98
C PHE A 500 8.39 -15.76 22.80
N LEU A 501 8.96 -16.88 22.37
CA LEU A 501 8.46 -17.72 21.28
C LEU A 501 7.59 -18.83 21.85
N ALA A 502 6.29 -18.62 21.95
CA ALA A 502 5.36 -19.62 22.45
C ALA A 502 5.13 -20.74 21.41
N ASP A 503 5.30 -22.01 21.78
CA ASP A 503 5.04 -23.15 20.91
C ASP A 503 3.55 -23.47 20.78
N SER A 504 2.75 -23.08 21.77
CA SER A 504 1.30 -23.29 21.80
C SER A 504 0.58 -22.19 22.59
N ASN A 505 -0.73 -22.07 22.34
CA ASN A 505 -1.57 -21.17 23.13
C ASN A 505 -1.58 -21.55 24.61
N TYR A 506 -1.51 -22.85 24.91
CA TYR A 506 -1.45 -23.33 26.29
C TYR A 506 -0.19 -22.81 27.02
N VAL A 507 0.98 -22.94 26.39
CA VAL A 507 2.26 -22.44 26.97
C VAL A 507 2.21 -20.93 27.18
N LEU A 508 1.59 -20.17 26.27
CA LEU A 508 1.43 -18.74 26.43
C LEU A 508 0.49 -18.39 27.60
N GLN A 509 -0.63 -19.09 27.75
CA GLN A 509 -1.56 -18.85 28.86
C GLN A 509 -0.91 -19.22 30.21
N MET A 510 -0.19 -20.33 30.27
CA MET A 510 0.57 -20.70 31.47
C MET A 510 1.64 -19.67 31.83
N ALA A 511 2.35 -19.14 30.81
CA ALA A 511 3.34 -18.09 31.03
C ALA A 511 2.71 -16.82 31.64
N ARG A 512 1.53 -16.40 31.15
CA ARG A 512 0.76 -15.26 31.69
C ARG A 512 0.29 -15.50 33.11
N THR A 513 -0.14 -16.73 33.43
CA THR A 513 -0.60 -17.10 34.76
C THR A 513 0.54 -17.16 35.77
N ASP A 514 1.67 -17.79 35.39
CA ASP A 514 2.83 -17.95 36.26
C ASP A 514 3.59 -16.64 36.51
N PHE A 515 3.51 -15.68 35.55
CA PHE A 515 4.24 -14.43 35.60
C PHE A 515 3.33 -13.24 35.29
N PRO A 516 2.42 -12.88 36.19
CA PRO A 516 1.44 -11.81 35.96
C PRO A 516 2.05 -10.40 35.83
N ALA A 517 3.32 -10.22 36.27
CA ALA A 517 4.05 -8.96 36.12
C ALA A 517 4.65 -8.78 34.71
N ILE A 518 4.58 -9.79 33.85
CA ILE A 518 5.11 -9.71 32.47
C ILE A 518 3.97 -9.37 31.49
N ASN A 519 4.17 -8.31 30.73
CA ASN A 519 3.30 -7.93 29.63
C ASN A 519 3.75 -8.66 28.36
N PHE A 520 2.79 -9.28 27.66
CA PHE A 520 3.03 -10.02 26.41
C PHE A 520 2.32 -9.30 25.26
N HIS A 521 3.09 -8.68 24.38
CA HIS A 521 2.60 -7.94 23.22
C HIS A 521 2.69 -8.78 21.95
N PHE A 522 1.63 -8.77 21.13
CA PHE A 522 1.60 -9.43 19.82
C PHE A 522 2.04 -8.52 18.69
N SER A 523 2.43 -7.32 19.01
CA SER A 523 2.98 -6.35 18.08
C SER A 523 4.17 -5.66 18.72
N SER A 524 5.09 -5.19 17.89
CA SER A 524 6.20 -4.36 18.32
C SER A 524 6.01 -2.94 17.78
N GLU A 525 6.29 -1.93 18.57
CA GLU A 525 6.42 -0.56 18.11
C GLU A 525 7.85 -0.34 17.59
N PHE A 526 7.99 0.46 16.50
CA PHE A 526 9.29 0.85 15.95
C PHE A 526 9.77 2.14 16.57
#